data_0b22ea418e132d1d9088fe3a638240d2
#
_entry.id   0b22ea418e132d1d9088fe3a638240d2
#
_cell.length_a   1.000
_cell.length_b   1.000
_cell.length_c   1.000
_cell.angle_alpha   90.00
_cell.angle_beta   90.00
_cell.angle_gamma   90.00
#
_symmetry.space_group_name_H-M   'P 1'
#
loop_
_entity.id
_entity.type
_entity.pdbx_description
1 polymer ?
#
loop_
_entity_poly.entity_id
_entity_poly.type
_entity_poly.pdbx_seq_one_letter_code
_entity_poly.pdbx_strand_id
1 'polypeptide(L)'
;LFIADREKAYQEKMKNEEDWTCFYTLNIHGGEAQFAFAVPYKAVKMKKAGKKLVLTVKYDYNKPDLSHMEEGEEKKAALKAWKEEKDYEVFDELPFWANGQGIVNKKRTRLAVYDMESGSCEIVTPDYENVESSWVEGDDTILYVSSLYTDKKDVYQGLKQYTVSTGELETLVEQKDMSIDYACILKGKVTFFGSYMKEYGFNENDKLYTVEDGKVELLSDYDDSVHNSICCDCKFADGVSAVHDEDKIYFIATLRKQSVIRTFDA
;
A
#
# COMPACT_ATOMS: atom_id res chain seq x y z
N LEU A 1 -3.27 -19.03 -0.74
CA LEU A 1 -3.83 -18.15 -1.75
C LEU A 1 -2.70 -17.42 -2.47
N PHE A 2 -2.79 -17.26 -3.79
CA PHE A 2 -1.79 -16.54 -4.59
C PHE A 2 -2.43 -15.98 -5.86
N ILE A 3 -1.75 -15.02 -6.49
CA ILE A 3 -2.18 -14.38 -7.73
C ILE A 3 -1.59 -15.16 -8.93
N ALA A 4 -2.43 -15.46 -9.93
CA ALA A 4 -2.00 -16.02 -11.21
C ALA A 4 -2.99 -15.65 -12.32
N ASP A 5 -2.49 -15.64 -13.55
CA ASP A 5 -3.28 -15.34 -14.75
C ASP A 5 -3.46 -16.63 -15.59
N ARG A 6 -4.46 -17.43 -15.23
CA ARG A 6 -4.74 -18.72 -15.91
C ARG A 6 -6.15 -18.81 -16.50
N GLU A 7 -7.09 -17.96 -16.03
CA GLU A 7 -8.48 -17.97 -16.48
C GLU A 7 -8.63 -17.25 -17.82
N LYS A 8 -8.94 -18.00 -18.89
CA LYS A 8 -9.07 -17.46 -20.25
C LYS A 8 -10.06 -16.30 -20.36
N ALA A 9 -11.18 -16.39 -19.66
CA ALA A 9 -12.20 -15.34 -19.67
C ALA A 9 -11.66 -14.00 -19.14
N TYR A 10 -10.85 -14.02 -18.09
CA TYR A 10 -10.22 -12.82 -17.53
C TYR A 10 -9.01 -12.37 -18.35
N GLN A 11 -8.26 -13.29 -18.96
CA GLN A 11 -7.19 -12.94 -19.89
C GLN A 11 -7.70 -12.14 -21.09
N GLU A 12 -8.89 -12.49 -21.61
CA GLU A 12 -9.53 -11.74 -22.70
C GLU A 12 -9.96 -10.34 -22.24
N LYS A 13 -10.52 -10.21 -21.05
CA LYS A 13 -10.87 -8.92 -20.45
C LYS A 13 -9.63 -8.05 -20.27
N MET A 14 -8.54 -8.60 -19.71
CA MET A 14 -7.27 -7.87 -19.53
C MET A 14 -6.65 -7.45 -20.87
N LYS A 15 -6.79 -8.22 -21.97
CA LYS A 15 -6.40 -7.80 -23.31
C LYS A 15 -7.20 -6.62 -23.82
N ASN A 16 -8.42 -6.45 -23.33
CA ASN A 16 -9.29 -5.31 -23.58
C ASN A 16 -9.10 -4.17 -22.56
N GLU A 17 -7.94 -4.13 -21.91
CA GLU A 17 -7.56 -3.05 -20.98
C GLU A 17 -8.38 -3.01 -19.68
N GLU A 18 -9.12 -4.05 -19.34
CA GLU A 18 -9.78 -4.15 -18.05
C GLU A 18 -8.77 -4.53 -16.96
N ASP A 19 -8.94 -4.00 -15.76
CA ASP A 19 -8.11 -4.33 -14.61
C ASP A 19 -8.75 -5.48 -13.83
N TRP A 20 -8.23 -6.69 -14.02
CA TRP A 20 -8.64 -7.88 -13.28
C TRP A 20 -7.45 -8.55 -12.62
N THR A 21 -7.67 -9.12 -11.44
CA THR A 21 -6.70 -10.00 -10.78
C THR A 21 -7.40 -11.28 -10.35
N CYS A 22 -6.85 -12.42 -10.78
CA CYS A 22 -7.35 -13.74 -10.44
C CYS A 22 -6.56 -14.33 -9.28
N PHE A 23 -7.27 -14.90 -8.32
CA PHE A 23 -6.73 -15.55 -7.13
C PHE A 23 -6.95 -17.06 -7.19
N TYR A 24 -5.93 -17.80 -6.75
CA TYR A 24 -5.92 -19.26 -6.75
C TYR A 24 -5.56 -19.79 -5.38
N THR A 25 -6.15 -20.93 -5.03
CA THR A 25 -5.76 -21.73 -3.87
C THR A 25 -4.92 -22.91 -4.28
N LEU A 26 -3.95 -23.25 -3.45
CA LEU A 26 -3.16 -24.47 -3.56
C LEU A 26 -3.13 -25.17 -2.22
N ASN A 27 -3.44 -26.46 -2.20
CA ASN A 27 -3.28 -27.26 -1.00
C ASN A 27 -1.79 -27.52 -0.77
N ILE A 28 -1.28 -27.19 0.43
CA ILE A 28 0.13 -27.36 0.79
C ILE A 28 0.57 -28.84 0.85
N HIS A 29 -0.40 -29.77 0.92
CA HIS A 29 -0.13 -31.21 0.92
C HIS A 29 -0.16 -31.84 -0.48
N GLY A 30 -0.31 -31.03 -1.55
CA GLY A 30 -0.29 -31.45 -2.95
C GLY A 30 -1.61 -31.23 -3.68
N GLY A 31 -1.59 -31.51 -4.97
CA GLY A 31 -2.69 -31.26 -5.89
C GLY A 31 -2.42 -30.06 -6.82
N GLU A 32 -3.40 -29.76 -7.67
CA GLU A 32 -3.33 -28.63 -8.58
C GLU A 32 -3.94 -27.38 -7.97
N ALA A 33 -3.44 -26.23 -8.40
CA ALA A 33 -4.03 -24.95 -8.03
C ALA A 33 -5.44 -24.79 -8.62
N GLN A 34 -6.36 -24.35 -7.81
CA GLN A 34 -7.76 -24.13 -8.19
C GLN A 34 -8.08 -22.64 -8.19
N PHE A 35 -8.85 -22.20 -9.19
CA PHE A 35 -9.40 -20.86 -9.21
C PHE A 35 -10.30 -20.62 -7.99
N ALA A 36 -10.08 -19.49 -7.31
CA ALA A 36 -10.86 -19.13 -6.14
C ALA A 36 -11.85 -18.00 -6.47
N PHE A 37 -11.34 -16.85 -6.91
CA PHE A 37 -12.14 -15.68 -7.28
C PHE A 37 -11.30 -14.71 -8.11
N ALA A 38 -11.96 -13.69 -8.67
CA ALA A 38 -11.31 -12.56 -9.32
C ALA A 38 -11.87 -11.24 -8.78
N VAL A 39 -11.05 -10.20 -8.80
CA VAL A 39 -11.45 -8.84 -8.41
C VAL A 39 -11.24 -7.87 -9.58
N PRO A 40 -12.10 -6.84 -9.74
CA PRO A 40 -12.04 -5.88 -10.86
C PRO A 40 -10.99 -4.78 -10.64
N TYR A 41 -9.84 -5.14 -10.10
CA TYR A 41 -8.71 -4.24 -9.81
C TYR A 41 -7.38 -4.94 -10.10
N LYS A 42 -6.35 -4.14 -10.37
CA LYS A 42 -4.97 -4.63 -10.48
C LYS A 42 -4.33 -4.77 -9.10
N ALA A 43 -4.63 -5.87 -8.40
CA ALA A 43 -4.06 -6.18 -7.11
C ALA A 43 -2.61 -6.66 -7.23
N VAL A 44 -1.72 -6.15 -6.36
CA VAL A 44 -0.28 -6.48 -6.33
C VAL A 44 0.17 -7.11 -5.02
N LYS A 45 -0.58 -6.87 -3.93
CA LYS A 45 -0.34 -7.50 -2.62
C LYS A 45 -1.69 -7.84 -1.98
N MET A 46 -1.67 -8.80 -1.07
CA MET A 46 -2.82 -9.15 -0.25
C MET A 46 -2.38 -9.47 1.18
N LYS A 47 -3.24 -9.13 2.13
CA LYS A 47 -3.13 -9.50 3.54
C LYS A 47 -4.49 -9.93 4.04
N LYS A 48 -4.53 -10.84 5.01
CA LYS A 48 -5.78 -11.31 5.61
C LYS A 48 -6.13 -10.43 6.82
N ALA A 49 -7.39 -10.04 6.94
CA ALA A 49 -7.98 -9.38 8.11
C ALA A 49 -9.30 -10.11 8.43
N GLY A 50 -9.30 -10.97 9.42
CA GLY A 50 -10.44 -11.80 9.78
C GLY A 50 -11.00 -12.61 8.60
N LYS A 51 -12.24 -12.32 8.20
CA LYS A 51 -12.92 -12.92 7.04
C LYS A 51 -12.79 -12.12 5.76
N LYS A 52 -11.98 -11.07 5.76
CA LYS A 52 -11.75 -10.21 4.60
C LYS A 52 -10.28 -10.27 4.14
N LEU A 53 -10.04 -9.87 2.91
CA LEU A 53 -8.70 -9.67 2.37
C LEU A 53 -8.48 -8.19 2.08
N VAL A 54 -7.40 -7.66 2.58
CA VAL A 54 -6.92 -6.31 2.27
C VAL A 54 -6.00 -6.42 1.07
N LEU A 55 -6.38 -5.78 -0.02
CA LEU A 55 -5.66 -5.78 -1.28
C LEU A 55 -4.98 -4.43 -1.49
N THR A 56 -3.70 -4.46 -1.83
CA THR A 56 -3.02 -3.29 -2.38
C THR A 56 -3.24 -3.31 -3.89
N VAL A 57 -3.90 -2.29 -4.42
CA VAL A 57 -4.25 -2.20 -5.84
C VAL A 57 -3.57 -1.02 -6.51
N LYS A 58 -3.23 -1.16 -7.79
CA LYS A 58 -2.77 -0.05 -8.65
C LYS A 58 -3.98 0.53 -9.38
N TYR A 59 -4.13 1.83 -9.28
CA TYR A 59 -5.22 2.57 -9.90
C TYR A 59 -4.68 3.69 -10.79
N ASP A 60 -5.20 3.82 -12.00
CA ASP A 60 -4.79 4.82 -12.98
C ASP A 60 -5.97 5.74 -13.31
N TYR A 61 -5.93 6.98 -12.82
CA TYR A 61 -6.99 7.97 -13.05
C TYR A 61 -7.03 8.51 -14.50
N ASN A 62 -5.99 8.23 -15.31
CA ASN A 62 -6.03 8.57 -16.74
C ASN A 62 -6.85 7.56 -17.54
N LYS A 63 -7.07 6.36 -17.01
CA LYS A 63 -7.71 5.24 -17.67
C LYS A 63 -9.20 5.17 -17.31
N PRO A 64 -10.12 4.94 -18.27
CA PRO A 64 -11.49 4.67 -17.95
C PRO A 64 -11.62 3.37 -17.15
N ASP A 65 -12.51 3.35 -16.17
CA ASP A 65 -12.75 2.18 -15.32
C ASP A 65 -13.58 1.10 -16.03
N LEU A 66 -12.98 0.49 -17.04
CA LEU A 66 -13.63 -0.50 -17.90
C LEU A 66 -14.10 -1.75 -17.14
N SER A 67 -13.44 -2.07 -16.02
CA SER A 67 -13.76 -3.27 -15.24
C SER A 67 -15.10 -3.18 -14.52
N HIS A 68 -15.54 -1.96 -14.21
CA HIS A 68 -16.84 -1.68 -13.55
C HIS A 68 -17.94 -1.23 -14.53
N MET A 69 -17.61 -1.06 -15.81
CA MET A 69 -18.62 -0.75 -16.84
C MET A 69 -19.36 -2.01 -17.28
N GLU A 70 -20.67 -1.87 -17.48
CA GLU A 70 -21.48 -2.94 -18.08
C GLU A 70 -21.10 -3.18 -19.54
N GLU A 71 -21.22 -4.45 -19.97
CA GLU A 71 -20.99 -4.81 -21.36
C GLU A 71 -22.01 -4.12 -22.28
N GLY A 72 -21.52 -3.31 -23.23
CA GLY A 72 -22.38 -2.55 -24.12
C GLY A 72 -21.61 -1.56 -25.00
N GLU A 73 -22.37 -0.70 -25.69
CA GLU A 73 -21.81 0.28 -26.63
C GLU A 73 -21.00 1.37 -25.89
N GLU A 74 -21.38 1.71 -24.67
CA GLU A 74 -20.67 2.70 -23.85
C GLU A 74 -19.26 2.24 -23.48
N LYS A 75 -19.12 0.99 -23.01
CA LYS A 75 -17.83 0.37 -22.71
C LYS A 75 -16.94 0.27 -23.95
N LYS A 76 -17.52 -0.11 -25.09
CA LYS A 76 -16.80 -0.17 -26.38
C LYS A 76 -16.31 1.22 -26.82
N ALA A 77 -17.15 2.24 -26.66
CA ALA A 77 -16.78 3.61 -26.99
C ALA A 77 -15.65 4.12 -26.07
N ALA A 78 -15.74 3.88 -24.76
CA ALA A 78 -14.71 4.24 -23.81
C ALA A 78 -13.36 3.54 -24.11
N LEU A 79 -13.40 2.23 -24.42
CA LEU A 79 -12.21 1.48 -24.81
C LEU A 79 -11.60 2.01 -26.11
N LYS A 80 -12.45 2.37 -27.10
CA LYS A 80 -11.98 2.93 -28.36
C LYS A 80 -11.30 4.27 -28.15
N ALA A 81 -11.94 5.20 -27.42
CA ALA A 81 -11.38 6.51 -27.08
C ALA A 81 -10.04 6.36 -26.35
N TRP A 82 -9.99 5.49 -25.34
CA TRP A 82 -8.74 5.20 -24.63
C TRP A 82 -7.61 4.70 -25.54
N LYS A 83 -7.92 3.83 -26.50
CA LYS A 83 -6.92 3.33 -27.45
C LYS A 83 -6.44 4.39 -28.44
N GLU A 84 -7.32 5.30 -28.84
CA GLU A 84 -6.97 6.42 -29.75
C GLU A 84 -6.11 7.48 -29.06
N GLU A 85 -6.24 7.64 -27.73
CA GLU A 85 -5.46 8.61 -26.92
C GLU A 85 -4.10 8.08 -26.47
N LYS A 86 -3.76 6.82 -26.70
CA LYS A 86 -2.50 6.23 -26.23
C LYS A 86 -1.22 6.79 -26.86
N ASP A 87 -1.33 7.51 -27.95
CA ASP A 87 -0.16 8.08 -28.66
C ASP A 87 0.42 9.34 -27.99
N TYR A 88 -0.26 9.89 -27.00
CA TYR A 88 0.21 11.02 -26.20
C TYR A 88 -0.22 10.91 -24.75
N GLU A 89 0.48 11.62 -23.87
CA GLU A 89 0.15 11.70 -22.44
C GLU A 89 0.27 13.15 -21.96
N VAL A 90 -0.72 13.62 -21.20
CA VAL A 90 -0.73 14.95 -20.61
C VAL A 90 -0.19 14.84 -19.19
N PHE A 91 0.93 15.52 -18.93
CA PHE A 91 1.52 15.59 -17.60
C PHE A 91 1.07 16.88 -16.91
N ASP A 92 0.24 16.72 -15.89
CA ASP A 92 -0.30 17.81 -15.08
C ASP A 92 -0.05 17.60 -13.58
N GLU A 93 0.83 16.65 -13.24
CA GLU A 93 1.17 16.29 -11.87
C GLU A 93 2.68 16.04 -11.69
N LEU A 94 3.21 16.32 -10.52
CA LEU A 94 4.58 16.02 -10.12
C LEU A 94 4.62 15.07 -8.90
N PRO A 95 5.44 14.00 -8.93
CA PRO A 95 6.24 13.56 -10.08
C PRO A 95 5.36 12.90 -11.15
N PHE A 96 5.65 13.16 -12.41
CA PHE A 96 5.00 12.44 -13.52
C PHE A 96 5.76 11.16 -13.92
N TRP A 97 7.01 11.04 -13.48
CA TRP A 97 7.88 9.89 -13.75
C TRP A 97 8.66 9.47 -12.51
N ALA A 98 8.86 8.17 -12.33
CA ALA A 98 9.65 7.61 -11.24
C ALA A 98 10.57 6.49 -11.72
N ASN A 99 11.80 6.42 -11.17
CA ASN A 99 12.78 5.41 -11.54
C ASN A 99 12.24 4.00 -11.26
N GLY A 100 12.39 3.10 -12.22
CA GLY A 100 11.91 1.72 -12.15
C GLY A 100 10.39 1.54 -12.28
N GLN A 101 9.60 2.62 -12.30
CA GLN A 101 8.14 2.58 -12.46
C GLN A 101 7.66 3.20 -13.78
N GLY A 102 8.51 4.06 -14.41
CA GLY A 102 8.13 4.80 -15.60
C GLY A 102 7.18 5.96 -15.29
N ILE A 103 6.18 6.17 -16.14
CA ILE A 103 5.19 7.24 -15.98
C ILE A 103 4.25 6.90 -14.82
N VAL A 104 4.18 7.82 -13.84
CA VAL A 104 3.38 7.71 -12.62
C VAL A 104 2.29 8.78 -12.51
N ASN A 105 2.19 9.67 -13.52
CA ASN A 105 1.19 10.72 -13.58
C ASN A 105 -0.22 10.17 -13.28
N LYS A 106 -0.89 10.70 -12.26
CA LYS A 106 -2.22 10.27 -11.80
C LYS A 106 -2.37 8.77 -11.48
N LYS A 107 -1.28 8.05 -11.31
CA LYS A 107 -1.32 6.65 -10.87
C LYS A 107 -1.16 6.57 -9.36
N ARG A 108 -2.03 5.79 -8.71
CA ARG A 108 -2.05 5.65 -7.25
C ARG A 108 -1.97 4.18 -6.84
N THR A 109 -1.38 3.97 -5.70
CA THR A 109 -1.56 2.73 -4.96
C THR A 109 -2.70 2.95 -3.97
N ARG A 110 -3.72 2.09 -4.00
CA ARG A 110 -4.90 2.22 -3.13
C ARG A 110 -5.12 0.93 -2.35
N LEU A 111 -5.93 0.98 -1.30
CA LEU A 111 -6.38 -0.20 -0.59
C LEU A 111 -7.81 -0.53 -1.00
N ALA A 112 -8.03 -1.82 -1.27
CA ALA A 112 -9.37 -2.38 -1.45
C ALA A 112 -9.59 -3.51 -0.45
N VAL A 113 -10.82 -3.68 -0.02
CA VAL A 113 -11.24 -4.78 0.86
C VAL A 113 -12.13 -5.74 0.07
N TYR A 114 -11.71 -7.00 0.01
CA TYR A 114 -12.49 -8.09 -0.54
C TYR A 114 -13.13 -8.87 0.59
N ASP A 115 -14.45 -8.97 0.57
CA ASP A 115 -15.23 -9.76 1.52
C ASP A 115 -15.38 -11.20 1.00
N MET A 116 -14.81 -12.16 1.73
CA MET A 116 -14.82 -13.57 1.33
C MET A 116 -16.20 -14.24 1.44
N GLU A 117 -17.16 -13.63 2.13
CA GLU A 117 -18.52 -14.17 2.28
C GLU A 117 -19.44 -13.65 1.17
N SER A 118 -19.43 -12.35 0.91
CA SER A 118 -20.28 -11.73 -0.12
C SER A 118 -19.65 -11.77 -1.52
N GLY A 119 -18.32 -11.85 -1.62
CA GLY A 119 -17.56 -11.73 -2.86
C GLY A 119 -17.43 -10.27 -3.35
N SER A 120 -17.87 -9.27 -2.58
CA SER A 120 -17.70 -7.86 -2.92
C SER A 120 -16.26 -7.42 -2.75
N CYS A 121 -15.83 -6.46 -3.59
CA CYS A 121 -14.51 -5.85 -3.50
C CYS A 121 -14.64 -4.35 -3.71
N GLU A 122 -14.24 -3.57 -2.72
CA GLU A 122 -14.40 -2.11 -2.75
C GLU A 122 -13.11 -1.41 -2.34
N ILE A 123 -12.79 -0.30 -3.02
CA ILE A 123 -11.69 0.58 -2.61
C ILE A 123 -12.14 1.35 -1.37
N VAL A 124 -11.29 1.34 -0.35
CA VAL A 124 -11.59 1.95 0.95
C VAL A 124 -10.81 3.25 1.21
N THR A 125 -9.83 3.55 0.39
CA THR A 125 -9.06 4.80 0.49
C THR A 125 -9.73 5.93 -0.31
N PRO A 126 -9.65 7.20 0.14
CA PRO A 126 -10.13 8.36 -0.61
C PRO A 126 -9.51 8.48 -2.01
N ASP A 127 -10.20 9.19 -2.91
CA ASP A 127 -9.68 9.44 -4.25
C ASP A 127 -8.39 10.26 -4.22
N TYR A 128 -7.49 10.02 -5.19
CA TYR A 128 -6.17 10.63 -5.33
C TYR A 128 -5.20 10.38 -4.17
N GLU A 129 -5.60 9.63 -3.16
CA GLU A 129 -4.70 9.23 -2.08
C GLU A 129 -3.80 8.08 -2.55
N ASN A 130 -2.48 8.25 -2.37
CA ASN A 130 -1.48 7.23 -2.66
C ASN A 130 -1.03 6.56 -1.37
N VAL A 131 -1.27 5.28 -1.24
CA VAL A 131 -0.81 4.48 -0.11
C VAL A 131 0.66 4.10 -0.33
N GLU A 132 1.52 4.48 0.59
CA GLU A 132 2.94 4.16 0.57
C GLU A 132 3.19 2.79 1.23
N SER A 133 2.60 2.57 2.39
CA SER A 133 2.72 1.33 3.17
C SER A 133 1.44 1.02 3.94
N SER A 134 1.20 -0.25 4.26
CA SER A 134 0.05 -0.66 5.07
C SER A 134 0.35 -1.88 5.92
N TRP A 135 -0.28 -1.98 7.07
CA TRP A 135 -0.17 -3.10 8.01
C TRP A 135 -1.56 -3.52 8.47
N VAL A 136 -1.75 -4.81 8.66
CA VAL A 136 -2.99 -5.37 9.25
C VAL A 136 -2.65 -5.75 10.68
N GLU A 137 -3.38 -5.15 11.60
CA GLU A 137 -3.26 -5.34 13.03
C GLU A 137 -4.45 -6.14 13.55
N GLY A 138 -4.18 -7.36 14.01
CA GLY A 138 -5.24 -8.29 14.36
C GLY A 138 -6.12 -8.66 13.17
N ASP A 139 -7.42 -8.78 13.42
CA ASP A 139 -8.41 -9.18 12.42
C ASP A 139 -9.25 -8.03 11.86
N ASP A 140 -9.11 -6.82 12.41
CA ASP A 140 -10.06 -5.73 12.13
C ASP A 140 -9.43 -4.36 11.84
N THR A 141 -8.16 -4.16 12.14
CA THR A 141 -7.51 -2.87 11.99
C THR A 141 -6.49 -2.88 10.85
N ILE A 142 -6.54 -1.84 10.01
CA ILE A 142 -5.53 -1.55 8.99
C ILE A 142 -4.91 -0.21 9.31
N LEU A 143 -3.61 -0.20 9.61
CA LEU A 143 -2.82 1.02 9.64
C LEU A 143 -2.22 1.24 8.26
N TYR A 144 -2.23 2.48 7.75
CA TYR A 144 -1.56 2.79 6.51
C TYR A 144 -1.02 4.21 6.46
N VAL A 145 0.09 4.34 5.77
CA VAL A 145 0.75 5.61 5.50
C VAL A 145 0.43 6.03 4.08
N SER A 146 0.05 7.27 3.90
CA SER A 146 -0.39 7.78 2.60
C SER A 146 -0.05 9.25 2.37
N SER A 147 -0.12 9.64 1.10
CA SER A 147 -0.03 11.03 0.64
C SER A 147 -1.23 11.33 -0.27
N LEU A 148 -1.98 12.38 0.03
CA LEU A 148 -3.04 12.90 -0.82
C LEU A 148 -2.48 14.06 -1.65
N TYR A 149 -2.59 13.99 -2.97
CA TYR A 149 -2.14 15.06 -3.87
C TYR A 149 -2.83 14.96 -5.24
N THR A 150 -2.97 16.12 -5.93
CA THR A 150 -3.55 16.23 -7.28
C THR A 150 -2.61 16.92 -8.26
N ASP A 151 -1.74 17.82 -7.78
CA ASP A 151 -0.83 18.60 -8.61
C ASP A 151 0.63 18.26 -8.34
N LYS A 152 1.01 18.29 -7.06
CA LYS A 152 2.38 18.02 -6.61
C LYS A 152 2.35 17.17 -5.36
N LYS A 153 3.05 16.03 -5.41
CA LYS A 153 3.26 15.20 -4.24
C LYS A 153 4.12 15.94 -3.22
N ASP A 154 3.62 16.06 -2.00
CA ASP A 154 4.41 16.55 -0.88
C ASP A 154 5.40 15.48 -0.40
N VAL A 155 6.37 15.91 0.37
CA VAL A 155 7.32 15.04 1.08
C VAL A 155 6.72 14.48 2.36
N TYR A 156 5.67 15.12 2.88
CA TYR A 156 4.99 14.73 4.11
C TYR A 156 3.92 13.69 3.87
N GLN A 157 3.72 12.86 4.87
CA GLN A 157 2.78 11.74 4.84
C GLN A 157 1.84 11.81 6.03
N GLY A 158 0.66 11.20 5.87
CA GLY A 158 -0.28 10.97 6.95
C GLY A 158 -0.30 9.52 7.38
N LEU A 159 -0.64 9.28 8.65
CA LEU A 159 -0.94 7.95 9.18
C LEU A 159 -2.43 7.84 9.43
N LYS A 160 -3.06 6.81 8.90
CA LYS A 160 -4.49 6.55 9.01
C LYS A 160 -4.77 5.16 9.51
N GLN A 161 -5.94 5.01 10.12
CA GLN A 161 -6.50 3.74 10.54
C GLN A 161 -7.82 3.50 9.82
N TYR A 162 -8.00 2.30 9.30
CA TYR A 162 -9.27 1.82 8.77
C TYR A 162 -9.75 0.62 9.57
N THR A 163 -10.97 0.67 10.07
CA THR A 163 -11.61 -0.42 10.81
C THR A 163 -12.45 -1.25 9.85
N VAL A 164 -12.06 -2.50 9.64
CA VAL A 164 -12.61 -3.39 8.60
C VAL A 164 -14.07 -3.75 8.85
N SER A 165 -14.48 -3.91 10.11
CA SER A 165 -15.86 -4.29 10.48
C SER A 165 -16.86 -3.16 10.32
N THR A 166 -16.46 -1.91 10.62
CA THR A 166 -17.34 -0.74 10.57
C THR A 166 -17.21 0.08 9.29
N GLY A 167 -16.08 -0.05 8.57
CA GLY A 167 -15.75 0.80 7.43
C GLY A 167 -15.29 2.21 7.84
N GLU A 168 -15.03 2.44 9.12
CA GLU A 168 -14.61 3.74 9.64
C GLU A 168 -13.16 4.03 9.28
N LEU A 169 -12.91 5.25 8.80
CA LEU A 169 -11.60 5.78 8.47
C LEU A 169 -11.25 6.92 9.41
N GLU A 170 -10.16 6.78 10.13
CA GLU A 170 -9.63 7.78 11.06
C GLU A 170 -8.26 8.27 10.60
N THR A 171 -8.03 9.59 10.70
CA THR A 171 -6.70 10.19 10.51
C THR A 171 -6.03 10.32 11.86
N LEU A 172 -4.96 9.57 12.07
CA LEU A 172 -4.17 9.57 13.31
C LEU A 172 -3.09 10.66 13.29
N VAL A 173 -2.39 10.79 12.16
CA VAL A 173 -1.40 11.84 11.93
C VAL A 173 -1.71 12.51 10.60
N GLU A 174 -1.86 13.84 10.65
CA GLU A 174 -2.14 14.65 9.46
C GLU A 174 -0.93 14.68 8.51
N GLN A 175 -1.19 14.74 7.20
CA GLN A 175 -0.17 14.96 6.17
C GLN A 175 0.31 16.42 6.22
N LYS A 176 1.25 16.73 7.10
CA LYS A 176 1.62 18.13 7.33
C LYS A 176 3.11 18.36 7.49
N ASP A 177 3.78 17.62 8.33
CA ASP A 177 5.15 17.94 8.76
C ASP A 177 6.00 16.71 9.12
N MET A 178 5.51 15.48 8.80
CA MET A 178 6.25 14.25 9.08
C MET A 178 6.40 13.36 7.84
N SER A 179 7.52 12.65 7.75
CA SER A 179 7.63 11.39 7.02
C SER A 179 7.38 10.23 7.99
N ILE A 180 6.78 9.13 7.50
CA ILE A 180 6.43 7.96 8.31
C ILE A 180 6.81 6.71 7.53
N ASP A 181 7.58 5.80 8.16
CA ASP A 181 8.08 4.61 7.50
C ASP A 181 7.36 3.33 7.91
N TYR A 182 7.18 3.12 9.20
CA TYR A 182 6.58 1.91 9.77
C TYR A 182 5.60 2.27 10.88
N ALA A 183 4.48 1.56 10.95
CA ALA A 183 3.50 1.71 12.03
C ALA A 183 2.97 0.35 12.50
N CYS A 184 2.65 0.26 13.79
CA CYS A 184 2.08 -0.92 14.44
C CYS A 184 1.25 -0.53 15.66
N ILE A 185 0.54 -1.49 16.23
CA ILE A 185 -0.11 -1.34 17.54
C ILE A 185 0.75 -2.05 18.60
N LEU A 186 1.32 -1.28 19.51
CA LEU A 186 2.17 -1.77 20.60
C LEU A 186 1.51 -1.47 21.94
N LYS A 187 1.20 -2.50 22.74
CA LYS A 187 0.44 -2.38 24.01
C LYS A 187 -0.84 -1.56 23.89
N GLY A 188 -1.56 -1.74 22.77
CA GLY A 188 -2.82 -1.06 22.50
C GLY A 188 -2.69 0.39 22.02
N LYS A 189 -1.47 0.89 21.77
CA LYS A 189 -1.22 2.24 21.25
C LYS A 189 -0.62 2.18 19.85
N VAL A 190 -1.07 3.07 18.97
CA VAL A 190 -0.44 3.21 17.65
C VAL A 190 0.94 3.82 17.82
N THR A 191 1.94 3.08 17.36
CA THR A 191 3.36 3.43 17.48
C THR A 191 3.98 3.39 16.09
N PHE A 192 4.86 4.35 15.78
CA PHE A 192 5.41 4.45 14.42
C PHE A 192 6.83 5.04 14.41
N PHE A 193 7.61 4.66 13.40
CA PHE A 193 8.85 5.34 13.04
C PHE A 193 8.56 6.47 12.07
N GLY A 194 9.18 7.63 12.31
CA GLY A 194 9.04 8.79 11.45
C GLY A 194 9.99 9.92 11.82
N SER A 195 10.01 10.95 10.97
CA SER A 195 10.84 12.13 11.15
C SER A 195 10.07 13.39 10.80
N TYR A 196 10.33 14.47 11.55
CA TYR A 196 9.87 15.81 11.21
C TYR A 196 10.74 16.50 10.14
N MET A 197 11.88 15.92 9.77
CA MET A 197 12.79 16.43 8.74
C MET A 197 13.25 17.89 8.98
N LYS A 198 13.34 18.34 10.24
CA LYS A 198 13.61 19.75 10.59
C LYS A 198 15.08 20.11 10.59
N GLU A 199 15.97 19.16 10.92
CA GLU A 199 17.39 19.44 11.06
C GLU A 199 18.17 19.03 9.81
N TYR A 200 17.91 17.84 9.26
CA TYR A 200 18.66 17.26 8.15
C TYR A 200 17.80 16.93 6.94
N GLY A 201 16.53 17.38 6.92
CA GLY A 201 15.59 17.09 5.84
C GLY A 201 15.40 15.59 5.63
N PHE A 202 15.44 15.13 4.39
CA PHE A 202 15.29 13.70 4.05
C PHE A 202 16.39 12.78 4.62
N ASN A 203 17.48 13.32 5.13
CA ASN A 203 18.56 12.54 5.73
C ASN A 203 18.45 12.45 7.26
N GLU A 204 17.39 13.01 7.83
CA GLU A 204 17.11 12.88 9.26
C GLU A 204 16.66 11.46 9.57
N ASN A 205 17.29 10.83 10.56
CA ASN A 205 16.88 9.49 10.97
C ASN A 205 15.49 9.50 11.59
N ASP A 206 14.73 8.45 11.31
CA ASP A 206 13.43 8.26 11.94
C ASP A 206 13.58 7.98 13.42
N LYS A 207 12.74 8.62 14.23
CA LYS A 207 12.58 8.38 15.66
C LYS A 207 11.31 7.61 15.93
N LEU A 208 11.14 7.09 17.12
CA LEU A 208 9.96 6.34 17.51
C LEU A 208 8.97 7.25 18.23
N TYR A 209 7.73 7.27 17.73
CA TYR A 209 6.61 8.06 18.24
C TYR A 209 5.42 7.16 18.57
N THR A 210 4.54 7.66 19.42
CA THR A 210 3.17 7.16 19.59
C THR A 210 2.17 8.25 19.28
N VAL A 211 0.96 7.85 18.90
CA VAL A 211 -0.15 8.78 18.70
C VAL A 211 -1.38 8.31 19.46
N GLU A 212 -2.01 9.23 20.19
CA GLU A 212 -3.25 9.03 20.94
C GLU A 212 -4.07 10.31 20.86
N ASP A 213 -5.35 10.21 20.49
CA ASP A 213 -6.26 11.36 20.31
C ASP A 213 -5.67 12.48 19.40
N GLY A 214 -4.99 12.09 18.32
CA GLY A 214 -4.35 13.03 17.38
C GLY A 214 -3.09 13.72 17.93
N LYS A 215 -2.63 13.38 19.12
CA LYS A 215 -1.42 13.95 19.73
C LYS A 215 -0.25 13.00 19.56
N VAL A 216 0.79 13.47 18.85
CA VAL A 216 2.03 12.72 18.61
C VAL A 216 3.00 12.98 19.76
N GLU A 217 3.53 11.92 20.38
CA GLU A 217 4.50 11.98 21.46
C GLU A 217 5.75 11.17 21.09
N LEU A 218 6.94 11.72 21.37
CA LEU A 218 8.21 11.03 21.17
C LEU A 218 8.38 9.95 22.24
N LEU A 219 8.57 8.70 21.83
CA LEU A 219 8.87 7.57 22.73
C LEU A 219 10.36 7.33 22.89
N SER A 220 11.12 7.52 21.81
CA SER A 220 12.57 7.33 21.83
C SER A 220 13.24 8.29 20.86
N ASP A 221 14.29 8.94 21.33
CA ASP A 221 15.20 9.80 20.56
C ASP A 221 16.34 9.02 19.90
N TYR A 222 16.15 7.72 19.69
CA TYR A 222 17.09 6.88 18.96
C TYR A 222 17.46 7.54 17.63
N ASP A 223 18.78 7.75 17.42
CA ASP A 223 19.29 8.51 16.27
C ASP A 223 20.31 7.72 15.46
N ASP A 224 19.91 6.52 15.07
CA ASP A 224 20.61 5.69 14.08
C ASP A 224 19.59 5.24 13.01
N SER A 225 20.06 4.72 11.88
CA SER A 225 19.20 4.22 10.82
C SER A 225 18.30 3.08 11.31
N VAL A 226 17.00 3.17 11.03
CA VAL A 226 16.02 2.09 11.25
C VAL A 226 15.81 1.21 10.01
N HIS A 227 16.76 1.27 9.07
CA HIS A 227 16.73 0.53 7.81
C HIS A 227 18.02 -0.23 7.55
N ASN A 228 17.96 -1.23 6.66
CA ASN A 228 19.14 -1.80 6.05
C ASN A 228 19.62 -0.87 4.92
N SER A 229 20.64 -0.06 5.22
CA SER A 229 21.29 0.84 4.25
C SER A 229 22.51 0.20 3.55
N ILE A 230 22.81 -1.07 3.86
CA ILE A 230 23.87 -1.82 3.17
C ILE A 230 23.26 -2.39 1.91
N CYS A 231 23.62 -1.83 0.77
CA CYS A 231 23.14 -2.23 -0.55
C CYS A 231 24.20 -3.06 -1.28
N CYS A 232 23.74 -4.00 -2.10
CA CYS A 232 24.53 -4.66 -3.12
C CYS A 232 23.69 -4.77 -4.41
N ASP A 233 24.32 -5.12 -5.51
CA ASP A 233 23.65 -5.27 -6.81
C ASP A 233 22.69 -6.46 -6.84
N CYS A 234 22.75 -7.35 -5.84
CA CYS A 234 21.89 -8.51 -5.71
C CYS A 234 20.82 -8.26 -4.64
N LYS A 235 19.56 -8.29 -5.06
CA LYS A 235 18.42 -8.26 -4.14
C LYS A 235 17.81 -9.66 -4.07
N PHE A 236 17.97 -10.33 -2.93
CA PHE A 236 17.49 -11.72 -2.77
C PHE A 236 16.03 -11.83 -2.36
N ALA A 237 15.51 -10.86 -1.64
CA ALA A 237 14.12 -10.80 -1.20
C ALA A 237 13.73 -9.39 -0.82
N ASP A 238 12.42 -9.10 -0.85
CA ASP A 238 11.85 -7.92 -0.22
C ASP A 238 11.76 -8.20 1.29
N GLY A 239 12.79 -7.78 2.03
CA GLY A 239 12.77 -7.82 3.47
C GLY A 239 11.90 -6.72 4.05
N VAL A 240 11.30 -6.98 5.21
CA VAL A 240 10.68 -5.93 6.03
C VAL A 240 11.75 -5.31 6.92
N SER A 241 11.75 -3.98 7.08
CA SER A 241 12.70 -3.28 7.95
C SER A 241 12.34 -3.40 9.42
N ALA A 242 11.07 -3.59 9.74
CA ALA A 242 10.57 -3.75 11.10
C ALA A 242 9.42 -4.76 11.17
N VAL A 243 9.32 -5.43 12.32
CA VAL A 243 8.21 -6.30 12.73
C VAL A 243 7.97 -6.10 14.22
N HIS A 244 6.81 -6.48 14.73
CA HIS A 244 6.50 -6.37 16.15
C HIS A 244 5.77 -7.61 16.67
N ASP A 245 5.79 -7.78 17.96
CA ASP A 245 4.87 -8.59 18.74
C ASP A 245 4.04 -7.69 19.69
N GLU A 246 3.40 -8.23 20.70
CA GLU A 246 2.55 -7.45 21.61
C GLU A 246 3.34 -6.42 22.45
N ASP A 247 4.60 -6.67 22.73
CA ASP A 247 5.42 -5.90 23.67
C ASP A 247 6.58 -5.15 23.01
N LYS A 248 7.06 -5.60 21.84
CA LYS A 248 8.33 -5.16 21.26
C LYS A 248 8.24 -4.92 19.76
N ILE A 249 9.01 -3.93 19.31
CA ILE A 249 9.34 -3.76 17.90
C ILE A 249 10.75 -4.28 17.66
N TYR A 250 10.94 -5.11 16.64
CA TYR A 250 12.22 -5.58 16.14
C TYR A 250 12.49 -4.89 14.81
N PHE A 251 13.63 -4.25 14.68
CA PHE A 251 13.97 -3.52 13.46
C PHE A 251 15.42 -3.71 13.04
N ILE A 252 15.70 -3.51 11.76
CA ILE A 252 17.04 -3.55 11.22
C ILE A 252 17.64 -2.15 11.38
N ALA A 253 18.81 -2.07 12.00
CA ALA A 253 19.61 -0.85 12.09
C ALA A 253 20.91 -1.03 11.32
N THR A 254 21.33 -0.02 10.57
CA THR A 254 22.64 0.01 9.93
C THR A 254 23.64 0.75 10.83
N LEU A 255 24.61 0.02 11.35
CA LEU A 255 25.67 0.57 12.17
C LEU A 255 26.99 0.52 11.40
N ARG A 256 27.40 1.65 10.82
CA ARG A 256 28.63 1.77 10.01
C ARG A 256 28.63 0.76 8.84
N LYS A 257 29.34 -0.37 8.97
CA LYS A 257 29.55 -1.38 7.93
C LYS A 257 28.72 -2.67 8.13
N GLN A 258 27.81 -2.70 9.07
CA GLN A 258 27.02 -3.89 9.40
C GLN A 258 25.57 -3.55 9.67
N SER A 259 24.69 -4.45 9.31
CA SER A 259 23.29 -4.42 9.72
C SER A 259 23.10 -5.30 10.95
N VAL A 260 22.36 -4.79 11.92
CA VAL A 260 22.06 -5.47 13.18
C VAL A 260 20.56 -5.43 13.44
N ILE A 261 20.07 -6.40 14.20
CA ILE A 261 18.70 -6.36 14.71
C ILE A 261 18.71 -5.62 16.05
N ARG A 262 17.83 -4.64 16.16
CA ARG A 262 17.56 -3.89 17.38
C ARG A 262 16.15 -4.16 17.85
N THR A 263 15.91 -3.94 19.14
CA THR A 263 14.58 -4.02 19.74
C THR A 263 14.27 -2.74 20.49
N PHE A 264 13.00 -2.35 20.43
CA PHE A 264 12.42 -1.37 21.33
C PHE A 264 11.39 -2.08 22.19
N ASP A 265 11.53 -1.99 23.51
CA ASP A 265 10.59 -2.49 24.51
C ASP A 265 9.69 -1.33 24.97
N ALA A 266 8.37 -1.47 24.82
CA ALA A 266 7.39 -0.45 25.21
C ALA A 266 7.13 -0.41 26.72
#